data_81e187b7b3fd07147968faa0aaaecc15
#
_entry.id   81e187b7b3fd07147968faa0aaaecc15
#
_cell.length_a   1.000
_cell.length_b   1.000
_cell.length_c   1.000
_cell.angle_alpha   90.00
_cell.angle_beta   90.00
_cell.angle_gamma   90.00
#
_symmetry.space_group_name_H-M   'P 1'
#
loop_
_entity.id
_entity.type
_entity.pdbx_description
1 polymer ?
#
loop_
_entity_poly.entity_id
_entity_poly.type
_entity_poly.pdbx_seq_one_letter_code
_entity_poly.pdbx_strand_id
1 'polypeptide(L)'
;MTRRIEMDSGLMKAALWTGVALVAAMILSQGILMHFIGPPSPDLTAQELAQKFINRTGEIRVGCLIMCMFWGFWATWSMAITVFIRKMEKGYPILTYCSIALNGGGYVFFILIPMTWAVIAFRPETLDPAIMQIMNDWVWFDYLFTWPPFAVWMVIIGLAILKDHNVPALYPRWVAYLNFWCAILIFPAGLIVFFKTGLFAYDGVGAFWMPFFVFFGWMVAMTLTTFQAITRHRRTLEVKAGIAADTSARAL
;
A
#
# COMPACT_ATOMS: atom_id res chain seq x y z
N MET A 1 -8.46 3.45 37.97
CA MET A 1 -7.28 4.21 37.49
C MET A 1 -6.98 3.75 36.06
N THR A 2 -7.77 4.18 35.08
CA THR A 2 -7.61 3.83 33.67
C THR A 2 -6.54 4.76 33.08
N ARG A 3 -5.32 4.26 32.97
CA ARG A 3 -4.26 4.92 32.18
C ARG A 3 -4.81 5.06 30.75
N ARG A 4 -5.26 6.27 30.37
CA ARG A 4 -5.53 6.56 28.96
C ARG A 4 -4.23 6.31 28.23
N ILE A 5 -4.22 5.32 27.34
CA ILE A 5 -3.10 5.07 26.43
C ILE A 5 -3.04 6.31 25.54
N GLU A 6 -2.19 7.26 25.90
CA GLU A 6 -1.89 8.40 25.05
C GLU A 6 -1.21 7.86 23.80
N MET A 7 -1.75 8.27 22.65
CA MET A 7 -1.14 7.91 21.37
C MET A 7 0.21 8.61 21.27
N ASP A 8 1.30 7.85 21.22
CA ASP A 8 2.63 8.39 20.92
C ASP A 8 2.64 8.96 19.49
N SER A 9 2.49 10.29 19.41
CA SER A 9 2.45 11.00 18.12
C SER A 9 3.77 10.92 17.37
N GLY A 10 4.90 10.70 18.05
CA GLY A 10 6.21 10.51 17.45
C GLY A 10 6.28 9.16 16.71
N LEU A 11 5.91 8.09 17.40
CA LEU A 11 5.87 6.73 16.82
C LEU A 11 4.90 6.64 15.65
N MET A 12 3.71 7.26 15.76
CA MET A 12 2.73 7.27 14.67
C MET A 12 3.24 8.00 13.43
N LYS A 13 3.94 9.13 13.60
CA LYS A 13 4.57 9.84 12.49
C LYS A 13 5.71 9.03 11.88
N ALA A 14 6.55 8.40 12.71
CA ALA A 14 7.59 7.50 12.23
C ALA A 14 7.00 6.36 11.39
N ALA A 15 5.91 5.74 11.84
CA ALA A 15 5.20 4.72 11.08
C ALA A 15 4.66 5.22 9.73
N LEU A 16 4.22 6.47 9.63
CA LEU A 16 3.80 7.06 8.35
C LEU A 16 4.99 7.35 7.41
N TRP A 17 6.14 7.75 7.95
CA TRP A 17 7.35 7.95 7.15
C TRP A 17 7.85 6.65 6.52
N THR A 18 7.55 5.48 7.11
CA THR A 18 7.88 4.20 6.47
C THR A 18 7.15 4.01 5.13
N GLY A 19 5.92 4.53 4.98
CA GLY A 19 5.22 4.53 3.69
C GLY A 19 5.90 5.41 2.64
N VAL A 20 6.42 6.57 3.04
CA VAL A 20 7.20 7.44 2.14
C VAL A 20 8.48 6.74 1.71
N ALA A 21 9.19 6.12 2.65
CA ALA A 21 10.40 5.35 2.37
C ALA A 21 10.12 4.15 1.45
N LEU A 22 8.97 3.46 1.62
CA LEU A 22 8.53 2.39 0.74
C LEU A 22 8.36 2.90 -0.70
N VAL A 23 7.61 3.99 -0.90
CA VAL A 23 7.40 4.55 -2.26
C VAL A 23 8.72 4.96 -2.91
N ALA A 24 9.62 5.62 -2.17
CA ALA A 24 10.93 5.99 -2.67
C ALA A 24 11.78 4.77 -3.06
N ALA A 25 11.76 3.72 -2.23
CA ALA A 25 12.43 2.46 -2.52
C ALA A 25 11.86 1.75 -3.75
N MET A 26 10.55 1.80 -3.97
CA MET A 26 9.90 1.24 -5.16
C MET A 26 10.33 1.98 -6.44
N ILE A 27 10.39 3.31 -6.40
CA ILE A 27 10.89 4.10 -7.53
C ILE A 27 12.35 3.75 -7.83
N LEU A 28 13.18 3.65 -6.81
CA LEU A 28 14.59 3.28 -6.95
C LEU A 28 14.75 1.86 -7.50
N SER A 29 14.10 0.88 -6.88
CA SER A 29 14.26 -0.53 -7.23
C SER A 29 13.61 -0.87 -8.58
N GLN A 30 12.30 -0.71 -8.70
CA GLN A 30 11.56 -1.04 -9.92
C GLN A 30 11.80 -0.05 -11.06
N GLY A 31 11.88 1.26 -10.76
CA GLY A 31 12.03 2.29 -11.77
C GLY A 31 13.45 2.38 -12.30
N ILE A 32 14.41 2.67 -11.42
CA ILE A 32 15.77 3.04 -11.81
C ILE A 32 16.65 1.80 -12.02
N LEU A 33 16.63 0.84 -11.10
CA LEU A 33 17.50 -0.32 -11.18
C LEU A 33 16.97 -1.38 -12.14
N MET A 34 15.76 -1.85 -11.93
CA MET A 34 15.22 -2.97 -12.69
C MET A 34 14.61 -2.56 -14.05
N HIS A 35 14.23 -1.29 -14.21
CA HIS A 35 13.47 -0.78 -15.35
C HIS A 35 12.15 -1.52 -15.59
N PHE A 36 11.45 -1.86 -14.49
CA PHE A 36 10.17 -2.56 -14.49
C PHE A 36 8.97 -1.63 -14.15
N ILE A 37 9.18 -0.32 -14.08
CA ILE A 37 8.06 0.65 -14.17
C ILE A 37 7.75 0.83 -15.63
N GLY A 38 6.60 0.28 -16.01
CA GLY A 38 6.24 -0.16 -17.35
C GLY A 38 6.62 -1.63 -17.53
N PRO A 39 5.62 -2.56 -17.33
CA PRO A 39 5.85 -3.99 -17.54
C PRO A 39 6.45 -4.26 -18.93
N PRO A 40 7.33 -5.25 -19.08
CA PRO A 40 7.70 -5.72 -20.40
C PRO A 40 6.44 -6.23 -21.10
N SER A 41 6.31 -5.97 -22.41
CA SER A 41 5.11 -6.41 -23.14
C SER A 41 4.90 -7.92 -23.02
N PRO A 42 3.67 -8.39 -22.82
CA PRO A 42 3.34 -9.82 -22.83
C PRO A 42 3.54 -10.48 -24.22
N ASP A 43 3.71 -9.68 -25.27
CA ASP A 43 4.01 -10.15 -26.63
C ASP A 43 5.48 -10.49 -26.86
N LEU A 44 6.38 -10.20 -25.90
CA LEU A 44 7.78 -10.57 -26.01
C LEU A 44 7.92 -12.09 -26.10
N THR A 45 8.82 -12.54 -26.98
CA THR A 45 9.23 -13.94 -27.00
C THR A 45 9.97 -14.31 -25.71
N ALA A 46 9.97 -15.59 -25.37
CA ALA A 46 10.68 -16.10 -24.21
C ALA A 46 12.18 -15.73 -24.24
N GLN A 47 12.79 -15.77 -25.42
CA GLN A 47 14.19 -15.43 -25.64
C GLN A 47 14.48 -13.93 -25.41
N GLU A 48 13.62 -13.06 -25.91
CA GLU A 48 13.75 -11.61 -25.70
C GLU A 48 13.62 -11.24 -24.22
N LEU A 49 12.68 -11.88 -23.52
CA LEU A 49 12.51 -11.69 -22.08
C LEU A 49 13.74 -12.19 -21.31
N ALA A 50 14.22 -13.42 -21.62
CA ALA A 50 15.42 -13.97 -21.00
C ALA A 50 16.63 -13.06 -21.18
N GLN A 51 16.81 -12.50 -22.38
CA GLN A 51 17.91 -11.59 -22.66
C GLN A 51 17.86 -10.30 -21.80
N LYS A 52 16.65 -9.79 -21.49
CA LYS A 52 16.51 -8.65 -20.56
C LYS A 52 17.00 -9.00 -19.15
N PHE A 53 16.69 -10.20 -18.65
CA PHE A 53 17.18 -10.64 -17.34
C PHE A 53 18.68 -10.88 -17.33
N ILE A 54 19.23 -11.50 -18.38
CA ILE A 54 20.68 -11.75 -18.51
C ILE A 54 21.45 -10.42 -18.55
N ASN A 55 21.01 -9.47 -19.36
CA ASN A 55 21.69 -8.19 -19.53
C ASN A 55 21.71 -7.33 -18.27
N ARG A 56 20.78 -7.52 -17.33
CA ARG A 56 20.60 -6.70 -16.13
C ARG A 56 20.59 -7.50 -14.83
N THR A 57 21.17 -8.68 -14.83
CA THR A 57 21.12 -9.62 -13.70
C THR A 57 21.50 -8.97 -12.37
N GLY A 58 22.59 -8.20 -12.33
CA GLY A 58 23.08 -7.53 -11.11
C GLY A 58 22.10 -6.46 -10.61
N GLU A 59 21.60 -5.62 -11.50
CA GLU A 59 20.66 -4.54 -11.20
C GLU A 59 19.34 -5.11 -10.68
N ILE A 60 18.83 -6.18 -11.32
CA ILE A 60 17.61 -6.85 -10.90
C ILE A 60 17.77 -7.47 -9.52
N ARG A 61 18.89 -8.13 -9.22
CA ARG A 61 19.15 -8.72 -7.90
C ARG A 61 19.17 -7.67 -6.79
N VAL A 62 19.87 -6.55 -7.02
CA VAL A 62 19.90 -5.44 -6.06
C VAL A 62 18.52 -4.80 -5.92
N GLY A 63 17.81 -4.59 -7.01
CA GLY A 63 16.44 -4.08 -6.99
C GLY A 63 15.50 -4.98 -6.21
N CYS A 64 15.55 -6.29 -6.40
CA CYS A 64 14.75 -7.27 -5.65
C CYS A 64 15.06 -7.24 -4.15
N LEU A 65 16.34 -7.11 -3.78
CA LEU A 65 16.73 -7.02 -2.37
C LEU A 65 16.16 -5.77 -1.71
N ILE A 66 16.31 -4.60 -2.35
CA ILE A 66 15.74 -3.33 -1.85
C ILE A 66 14.23 -3.45 -1.74
N MET A 67 13.57 -3.94 -2.78
CA MET A 67 12.13 -4.11 -2.82
C MET A 67 11.64 -5.01 -1.67
N CYS A 68 12.27 -6.16 -1.45
CA CYS A 68 11.93 -7.09 -0.39
C CYS A 68 12.08 -6.46 1.01
N MET A 69 13.19 -5.72 1.25
CA MET A 69 13.42 -5.05 2.52
C MET A 69 12.37 -3.98 2.82
N PHE A 70 12.02 -3.16 1.83
CA PHE A 70 11.13 -2.02 2.04
C PHE A 70 9.65 -2.39 2.03
N TRP A 71 9.24 -3.51 1.42
CA TRP A 71 7.87 -3.99 1.56
C TRP A 71 7.48 -4.29 3.00
N GLY A 72 8.43 -4.62 3.87
CA GLY A 72 8.19 -4.73 5.32
C GLY A 72 7.58 -3.47 5.94
N PHE A 73 7.84 -2.30 5.37
CA PHE A 73 7.29 -1.02 5.84
C PHE A 73 5.79 -0.84 5.55
N TRP A 74 5.22 -1.65 4.65
CA TRP A 74 3.77 -1.69 4.46
C TRP A 74 3.01 -1.95 5.75
N ALA A 75 3.48 -2.91 6.56
CA ALA A 75 2.83 -3.26 7.81
C ALA A 75 2.78 -2.08 8.79
N THR A 76 3.89 -1.37 8.97
CA THR A 76 3.95 -0.22 9.88
C THR A 76 3.12 0.95 9.40
N TRP A 77 3.18 1.27 8.11
CA TRP A 77 2.38 2.33 7.51
C TRP A 77 0.88 2.05 7.58
N SER A 78 0.44 0.85 7.21
CA SER A 78 -0.97 0.48 7.21
C SER A 78 -1.55 0.41 8.62
N MET A 79 -0.75 -0.02 9.61
CA MET A 79 -1.19 -0.04 11.01
C MET A 79 -1.35 1.37 11.58
N ALA A 80 -0.56 2.36 11.15
CA ALA A 80 -0.79 3.75 11.53
C ALA A 80 -2.19 4.24 11.11
N ILE A 81 -2.66 3.86 9.93
CA ILE A 81 -4.03 4.16 9.46
C ILE A 81 -5.07 3.35 10.27
N THR A 82 -4.79 2.06 10.49
CA THR A 82 -5.70 1.15 11.21
C THR A 82 -5.98 1.61 12.65
N VAL A 83 -5.00 2.22 13.33
CA VAL A 83 -5.22 2.85 14.65
C VAL A 83 -6.31 3.93 14.58
N PHE A 84 -6.37 4.70 13.51
CA PHE A 84 -7.43 5.70 13.34
C PHE A 84 -8.78 5.07 13.00
N ILE A 85 -8.82 3.97 12.22
CA ILE A 85 -10.05 3.20 12.03
C ILE A 85 -10.61 2.77 13.38
N ARG A 86 -9.76 2.24 14.29
CA ARG A 86 -10.18 1.86 15.65
C ARG A 86 -10.73 3.02 16.46
N LYS A 87 -10.20 4.23 16.28
CA LYS A 87 -10.68 5.43 16.98
C LYS A 87 -12.03 5.95 16.45
N MET A 88 -12.34 5.69 15.19
CA MET A 88 -13.62 6.06 14.56
C MET A 88 -14.72 5.04 14.82
N GLU A 89 -14.34 3.77 15.05
CA GLU A 89 -15.24 2.64 15.22
C GLU A 89 -15.78 2.57 16.65
N LYS A 90 -17.10 2.40 16.80
CA LYS A 90 -17.78 2.17 18.07
C LYS A 90 -18.17 0.69 18.23
N GLY A 91 -18.17 0.21 19.46
CA GLY A 91 -18.53 -1.18 19.78
C GLY A 91 -17.48 -2.19 19.36
N TYR A 92 -17.92 -3.30 18.77
CA TYR A 92 -17.03 -4.35 18.29
C TYR A 92 -16.18 -3.85 17.12
N PRO A 93 -14.84 -4.00 17.19
CA PRO A 93 -13.92 -3.40 16.22
C PRO A 93 -13.77 -4.24 14.95
N ILE A 94 -14.87 -4.52 14.25
CA ILE A 94 -14.87 -5.38 13.05
C ILE A 94 -14.08 -4.78 11.89
N LEU A 95 -14.23 -3.46 11.64
CA LEU A 95 -13.48 -2.79 10.57
C LEU A 95 -11.98 -2.78 10.86
N THR A 96 -11.61 -2.61 12.14
CA THR A 96 -10.23 -2.70 12.60
C THR A 96 -9.66 -4.10 12.38
N TYR A 97 -10.37 -5.16 12.79
CA TYR A 97 -9.90 -6.53 12.60
C TYR A 97 -9.80 -6.91 11.13
N CYS A 98 -10.78 -6.54 10.31
CA CYS A 98 -10.71 -6.72 8.87
C CYS A 98 -9.51 -5.99 8.26
N SER A 99 -9.23 -4.75 8.71
CA SER A 99 -8.03 -4.00 8.26
C SER A 99 -6.74 -4.74 8.58
N ILE A 100 -6.60 -5.28 9.80
CA ILE A 100 -5.43 -6.04 10.21
C ILE A 100 -5.28 -7.30 9.35
N ALA A 101 -6.36 -8.06 9.19
CA ALA A 101 -6.35 -9.31 8.41
C ALA A 101 -6.00 -9.07 6.93
N LEU A 102 -6.61 -8.07 6.30
CA LEU A 102 -6.37 -7.74 4.89
C LEU A 102 -4.93 -7.26 4.65
N ASN A 103 -4.40 -6.41 5.55
CA ASN A 103 -3.03 -5.92 5.40
C ASN A 103 -1.98 -7.00 5.72
N GLY A 104 -2.23 -7.86 6.71
CA GLY A 104 -1.36 -8.99 7.03
C GLY A 104 -1.33 -10.05 5.93
N GLY A 105 -2.50 -10.43 5.40
CA GLY A 105 -2.61 -11.37 4.28
C GLY A 105 -2.07 -10.78 2.97
N GLY A 106 -2.42 -9.53 2.65
CA GLY A 106 -1.96 -8.85 1.45
C GLY A 106 -0.44 -8.63 1.40
N TYR A 107 0.20 -8.50 2.55
CA TYR A 107 1.66 -8.35 2.65
C TYR A 107 2.43 -9.54 2.03
N VAL A 108 1.91 -10.76 2.14
CA VAL A 108 2.56 -11.96 1.59
C VAL A 108 2.75 -11.85 0.09
N PHE A 109 1.75 -11.36 -0.63
CA PHE A 109 1.83 -11.17 -2.08
C PHE A 109 2.95 -10.19 -2.47
N PHE A 110 3.11 -9.11 -1.72
CA PHE A 110 4.18 -8.14 -1.98
C PHE A 110 5.59 -8.71 -1.84
N ILE A 111 5.79 -9.73 -1.01
CA ILE A 111 7.09 -10.40 -0.86
C ILE A 111 7.31 -11.42 -1.98
N LEU A 112 6.26 -12.06 -2.50
CA LEU A 112 6.38 -13.03 -3.59
C LEU A 112 6.88 -12.38 -4.88
N ILE A 113 6.52 -11.12 -5.14
CA ILE A 113 6.95 -10.37 -6.31
C ILE A 113 8.48 -10.31 -6.44
N PRO A 114 9.23 -9.64 -5.53
CA PRO A 114 10.68 -9.56 -5.64
C PRO A 114 11.36 -10.92 -5.44
N MET A 115 10.77 -11.83 -4.67
CA MET A 115 11.30 -13.18 -4.50
C MET A 115 11.31 -13.94 -5.82
N THR A 116 10.21 -13.88 -6.59
CA THR A 116 10.13 -14.59 -7.87
C THR A 116 11.08 -13.98 -8.90
N TRP A 117 11.15 -12.66 -9.02
CA TRP A 117 12.15 -12.03 -9.90
C TRP A 117 13.59 -12.32 -9.48
N ALA A 118 13.88 -12.40 -8.18
CA ALA A 118 15.18 -12.80 -7.67
C ALA A 118 15.53 -14.25 -8.05
N VAL A 119 14.56 -15.16 -8.02
CA VAL A 119 14.75 -16.56 -8.47
C VAL A 119 15.08 -16.63 -9.97
N ILE A 120 14.35 -15.88 -10.82
CA ILE A 120 14.68 -15.76 -12.24
C ILE A 120 16.10 -15.23 -12.44
N ALA A 121 16.46 -14.14 -11.74
CA ALA A 121 17.76 -13.52 -11.84
C ALA A 121 18.89 -14.31 -11.16
N PHE A 122 18.59 -15.39 -10.41
CA PHE A 122 19.61 -16.18 -9.70
C PHE A 122 20.47 -17.01 -10.64
N ARG A 123 19.85 -17.59 -11.71
CA ARG A 123 20.54 -18.39 -12.73
C ARG A 123 19.98 -18.11 -14.13
N PRO A 124 20.02 -16.85 -14.61
CA PRO A 124 19.32 -16.48 -15.82
C PRO A 124 19.92 -17.11 -17.08
N GLU A 125 21.21 -17.49 -17.04
CA GLU A 125 21.92 -18.08 -18.19
C GLU A 125 21.61 -19.56 -18.38
N THR A 126 21.16 -20.26 -17.33
CA THR A 126 20.89 -21.70 -17.33
C THR A 126 19.41 -22.04 -17.20
N LEU A 127 18.57 -21.08 -16.87
CA LEU A 127 17.13 -21.27 -16.77
C LEU A 127 16.51 -21.25 -18.18
N ASP A 128 15.63 -22.20 -18.46
CA ASP A 128 14.89 -22.26 -19.72
C ASP A 128 14.10 -20.96 -19.94
N PRO A 129 14.24 -20.29 -21.10
CA PRO A 129 13.51 -19.05 -21.40
C PRO A 129 11.99 -19.15 -21.26
N ALA A 130 11.38 -20.31 -21.60
CA ALA A 130 9.95 -20.51 -21.43
C ALA A 130 9.53 -20.54 -19.96
N ILE A 131 10.37 -21.12 -19.09
CA ILE A 131 10.14 -21.09 -17.64
C ILE A 131 10.28 -19.67 -17.11
N MET A 132 11.29 -18.92 -17.57
CA MET A 132 11.46 -17.51 -17.20
C MET A 132 10.23 -16.67 -17.56
N GLN A 133 9.67 -16.90 -18.75
CA GLN A 133 8.47 -16.21 -19.21
C GLN A 133 7.27 -16.51 -18.32
N ILE A 134 7.00 -17.78 -18.02
CA ILE A 134 5.90 -18.18 -17.13
C ILE A 134 6.07 -17.57 -15.72
N MET A 135 7.30 -17.59 -15.18
CA MET A 135 7.57 -16.99 -13.87
C MET A 135 7.40 -15.47 -13.89
N ASN A 136 7.80 -14.80 -14.97
CA ASN A 136 7.59 -13.37 -15.11
C ASN A 136 6.10 -13.02 -15.25
N ASP A 137 5.33 -13.78 -16.01
CA ASP A 137 3.88 -13.63 -16.10
C ASP A 137 3.23 -13.82 -14.73
N TRP A 138 3.64 -14.86 -13.98
CA TRP A 138 3.21 -15.08 -12.60
C TRP A 138 3.43 -13.83 -11.74
N VAL A 139 4.59 -13.17 -11.82
CA VAL A 139 4.85 -11.95 -11.03
C VAL A 139 3.90 -10.82 -11.42
N TRP A 140 3.63 -10.61 -12.71
CA TRP A 140 2.70 -9.56 -13.14
C TRP A 140 1.25 -9.87 -12.75
N PHE A 141 0.88 -11.15 -12.76
CA PHE A 141 -0.39 -11.58 -12.19
C PHE A 141 -0.44 -11.36 -10.67
N ASP A 142 0.60 -11.75 -9.94
CA ASP A 142 0.67 -11.49 -8.49
C ASP A 142 0.60 -9.98 -8.20
N TYR A 143 1.28 -9.16 -8.99
CA TYR A 143 1.31 -7.70 -8.83
C TYR A 143 -0.04 -7.03 -9.09
N LEU A 144 -0.77 -7.44 -10.09
CA LEU A 144 -1.98 -6.78 -10.58
C LEU A 144 -3.27 -7.48 -10.14
N PHE A 145 -3.31 -8.81 -10.20
CA PHE A 145 -4.54 -9.56 -9.91
C PHE A 145 -4.88 -9.63 -8.41
N THR A 146 -3.92 -9.29 -7.53
CA THR A 146 -4.13 -9.24 -6.07
C THR A 146 -4.77 -7.94 -5.57
N TRP A 147 -5.40 -7.16 -6.44
CA TRP A 147 -6.10 -5.92 -6.09
C TRP A 147 -7.24 -6.06 -5.06
N PRO A 148 -7.99 -7.21 -4.92
CA PRO A 148 -9.20 -7.27 -4.10
C PRO A 148 -8.99 -6.94 -2.62
N PRO A 149 -7.95 -7.43 -1.91
CA PRO A 149 -7.70 -7.06 -0.52
C PRO A 149 -7.56 -5.56 -0.31
N PHE A 150 -6.91 -4.86 -1.25
CA PHE A 150 -6.70 -3.42 -1.17
C PHE A 150 -7.98 -2.64 -1.44
N ALA A 151 -8.78 -3.07 -2.42
CA ALA A 151 -10.09 -2.47 -2.68
C ALA A 151 -11.01 -2.59 -1.46
N VAL A 152 -11.09 -3.77 -0.84
CA VAL A 152 -11.88 -3.98 0.37
C VAL A 152 -11.35 -3.12 1.53
N TRP A 153 -10.04 -3.00 1.69
CA TRP A 153 -9.46 -2.14 2.72
C TRP A 153 -9.76 -0.66 2.49
N MET A 154 -9.69 -0.17 1.26
CA MET A 154 -10.10 1.19 0.90
C MET A 154 -11.59 1.43 1.26
N VAL A 155 -12.47 0.47 0.95
CA VAL A 155 -13.88 0.55 1.35
C VAL A 155 -14.03 0.62 2.87
N ILE A 156 -13.29 -0.18 3.62
CA ILE A 156 -13.30 -0.18 5.09
C ILE A 156 -12.88 1.19 5.64
N ILE A 157 -11.81 1.80 5.10
CA ILE A 157 -11.38 3.15 5.48
C ILE A 157 -12.49 4.16 5.21
N GLY A 158 -13.08 4.12 4.03
CA GLY A 158 -14.18 5.00 3.66
C GLY A 158 -15.38 4.88 4.60
N LEU A 159 -15.79 3.65 4.93
CA LEU A 159 -16.89 3.39 5.87
C LEU A 159 -16.56 3.87 7.28
N ALA A 160 -15.33 3.67 7.76
CA ALA A 160 -14.90 4.14 9.06
C ALA A 160 -14.97 5.67 9.16
N ILE A 161 -14.51 6.38 8.12
CA ILE A 161 -14.55 7.85 8.05
C ILE A 161 -15.99 8.36 8.05
N LEU A 162 -16.90 7.74 7.28
CA LEU A 162 -18.31 8.18 7.25
C LEU A 162 -19.03 7.93 8.56
N LYS A 163 -18.60 6.90 9.32
CA LYS A 163 -19.13 6.57 10.66
C LYS A 163 -18.38 7.24 11.80
N ASP A 164 -17.45 8.17 11.50
CA ASP A 164 -16.70 8.88 12.54
C ASP A 164 -17.63 9.81 13.34
N HIS A 165 -17.69 9.58 14.63
CA HIS A 165 -18.47 10.39 15.59
C HIS A 165 -17.59 11.30 16.46
N ASN A 166 -16.29 11.38 16.16
CA ASN A 166 -15.40 12.27 16.89
C ASN A 166 -15.71 13.74 16.55
N VAL A 167 -15.56 14.60 17.53
CA VAL A 167 -15.70 16.05 17.37
C VAL A 167 -14.40 16.71 17.85
N PRO A 168 -13.65 17.32 16.94
CA PRO A 168 -13.78 17.33 15.47
C PRO A 168 -13.50 15.96 14.85
N ALA A 169 -14.04 15.71 13.64
CA ALA A 169 -13.79 14.49 12.88
C ALA A 169 -12.28 14.31 12.60
N LEU A 170 -11.80 13.07 12.66
CA LEU A 170 -10.37 12.74 12.46
C LEU A 170 -9.94 12.96 11.01
N TYR A 171 -10.76 12.52 10.06
CA TYR A 171 -10.56 12.74 8.64
C TYR A 171 -11.67 13.59 8.03
N PRO A 172 -11.39 14.42 7.02
CA PRO A 172 -12.42 15.08 6.26
C PRO A 172 -13.20 14.08 5.40
N ARG A 173 -14.51 14.30 5.18
CA ARG A 173 -15.39 13.36 4.46
C ARG A 173 -14.96 13.06 3.03
N TRP A 174 -14.29 14.00 2.35
CA TRP A 174 -13.81 13.75 0.98
C TRP A 174 -12.81 12.58 0.91
N VAL A 175 -12.08 12.30 1.99
CA VAL A 175 -11.16 11.15 2.06
C VAL A 175 -11.93 9.83 1.98
N ALA A 176 -13.14 9.75 2.53
CA ALA A 176 -13.97 8.56 2.38
C ALA A 176 -14.34 8.32 0.90
N TYR A 177 -14.78 9.37 0.22
CA TYR A 177 -15.13 9.28 -1.21
C TYR A 177 -13.91 8.97 -2.08
N LEU A 178 -12.75 9.54 -1.77
CA LEU A 178 -11.48 9.17 -2.42
C LEU A 178 -11.21 7.67 -2.31
N ASN A 179 -11.38 7.10 -1.12
CA ASN A 179 -11.17 5.66 -0.91
C ASN A 179 -12.13 4.80 -1.75
N PHE A 180 -13.42 5.16 -1.83
CA PHE A 180 -14.38 4.44 -2.68
C PHE A 180 -14.02 4.54 -4.16
N TRP A 181 -13.64 5.72 -4.65
CA TRP A 181 -13.21 5.90 -6.04
C TRP A 181 -11.94 5.11 -6.35
N CYS A 182 -10.94 5.14 -5.46
CA CYS A 182 -9.73 4.35 -5.65
C CYS A 182 -10.03 2.85 -5.69
N ALA A 183 -10.92 2.34 -4.82
CA ALA A 183 -11.35 0.94 -4.83
C ALA A 183 -11.97 0.51 -6.16
N ILE A 184 -12.75 1.40 -6.81
CA ILE A 184 -13.32 1.14 -8.14
C ILE A 184 -12.25 1.21 -9.24
N LEU A 185 -11.37 2.20 -9.19
CA LEU A 185 -10.38 2.46 -10.23
C LEU A 185 -9.23 1.46 -10.26
N ILE A 186 -8.98 0.69 -9.21
CA ILE A 186 -8.01 -0.41 -9.23
C ILE A 186 -8.58 -1.72 -9.77
N PHE A 187 -9.90 -1.84 -9.90
CA PHE A 187 -10.57 -3.05 -10.44
C PHE A 187 -10.06 -3.48 -11.82
N PRO A 188 -9.79 -2.58 -12.79
CA PRO A 188 -9.33 -2.98 -14.12
C PRO A 188 -8.02 -3.76 -14.13
N ALA A 189 -7.21 -3.69 -13.06
CA ALA A 189 -6.02 -4.55 -12.91
C ALA A 189 -6.36 -6.04 -12.96
N GLY A 190 -7.59 -6.43 -12.56
CA GLY A 190 -8.05 -7.82 -12.66
C GLY A 190 -8.40 -8.29 -14.06
N LEU A 191 -8.54 -7.38 -15.03
CA LEU A 191 -8.92 -7.73 -16.41
C LEU A 191 -7.77 -8.36 -17.21
N ILE A 192 -6.54 -8.31 -16.70
CA ILE A 192 -5.38 -8.93 -17.33
C ILE A 192 -5.58 -10.43 -17.67
N VAL A 193 -6.45 -11.11 -16.92
CA VAL A 193 -6.74 -12.52 -17.12
C VAL A 193 -7.40 -12.80 -18.48
N PHE A 194 -8.02 -11.80 -19.09
CA PHE A 194 -8.74 -11.92 -20.37
C PHE A 194 -7.96 -11.33 -21.56
N PHE A 195 -6.98 -10.46 -21.31
CA PHE A 195 -6.35 -9.67 -22.36
C PHE A 195 -4.83 -9.77 -22.32
N LYS A 196 -4.23 -10.31 -23.37
CA LYS A 196 -2.78 -10.32 -23.58
C LYS A 196 -2.26 -9.04 -24.22
N THR A 197 -3.12 -8.33 -24.97
CA THR A 197 -2.76 -7.12 -25.73
C THR A 197 -3.74 -6.00 -25.49
N GLY A 198 -3.32 -4.78 -25.77
CA GLY A 198 -4.17 -3.59 -25.75
C GLY A 198 -4.38 -2.99 -24.37
N LEU A 199 -5.50 -2.28 -24.18
CA LEU A 199 -5.77 -1.44 -23.02
C LEU A 199 -5.70 -2.19 -21.69
N PHE A 200 -6.13 -3.44 -21.64
CA PHE A 200 -6.24 -4.26 -20.44
C PHE A 200 -5.19 -5.37 -20.35
N ALA A 201 -4.17 -5.38 -21.20
CA ALA A 201 -2.98 -6.20 -20.98
C ALA A 201 -2.21 -5.74 -19.74
N TYR A 202 -1.34 -6.56 -19.17
CA TYR A 202 -0.63 -6.19 -17.95
C TYR A 202 0.41 -5.05 -18.14
N ASP A 203 0.73 -4.67 -19.38
CA ASP A 203 1.47 -3.46 -19.76
C ASP A 203 0.56 -2.30 -20.21
N GLY A 204 -0.75 -2.56 -20.31
CA GLY A 204 -1.76 -1.64 -20.82
C GLY A 204 -2.09 -0.48 -19.88
N VAL A 205 -2.55 0.61 -20.48
CA VAL A 205 -2.91 1.84 -19.72
C VAL A 205 -4.02 1.57 -18.71
N GLY A 206 -5.01 0.75 -19.05
CA GLY A 206 -6.17 0.47 -18.20
C GLY A 206 -5.87 -0.50 -17.05
N ALA A 207 -5.06 -1.54 -17.30
CA ALA A 207 -4.81 -2.55 -16.29
C ALA A 207 -3.56 -2.29 -15.43
N PHE A 208 -2.54 -1.60 -15.96
CA PHE A 208 -1.34 -1.27 -15.21
C PHE A 208 -1.27 0.19 -14.82
N TRP A 209 -1.20 1.10 -15.78
CA TRP A 209 -0.88 2.50 -15.50
C TRP A 209 -1.93 3.19 -14.65
N MET A 210 -3.21 2.99 -14.96
CA MET A 210 -4.29 3.61 -14.18
C MET A 210 -4.33 3.08 -12.74
N PRO A 211 -4.39 1.76 -12.45
CA PRO A 211 -4.29 1.24 -11.09
C PRO A 211 -3.01 1.65 -10.37
N PHE A 212 -1.88 1.69 -11.06
CA PHE A 212 -0.58 2.09 -10.50
C PHE A 212 -0.62 3.53 -9.97
N PHE A 213 -1.02 4.50 -10.79
CA PHE A 213 -1.10 5.89 -10.37
C PHE A 213 -2.18 6.12 -9.31
N VAL A 214 -3.31 5.42 -9.41
CA VAL A 214 -4.38 5.47 -8.42
C VAL A 214 -3.88 4.96 -7.07
N PHE A 215 -3.21 3.81 -7.04
CA PHE A 215 -2.72 3.19 -5.81
C PHE A 215 -1.65 4.05 -5.11
N PHE A 216 -0.62 4.48 -5.83
CA PHE A 216 0.44 5.29 -5.24
C PHE A 216 -0.04 6.72 -4.91
N GLY A 217 -0.90 7.32 -5.73
CA GLY A 217 -1.56 8.59 -5.42
C GLY A 217 -2.44 8.51 -4.17
N TRP A 218 -3.18 7.40 -4.01
CA TRP A 218 -3.95 7.09 -2.81
C TRP A 218 -3.03 6.94 -1.58
N MET A 219 -1.90 6.23 -1.68
CA MET A 219 -0.93 6.13 -0.59
C MET A 219 -0.44 7.50 -0.11
N VAL A 220 -0.12 8.39 -1.06
CA VAL A 220 0.30 9.77 -0.74
C VAL A 220 -0.83 10.52 -0.04
N ALA A 221 -2.05 10.47 -0.57
CA ALA A 221 -3.21 11.14 0.02
C ALA A 221 -3.52 10.62 1.44
N MET A 222 -3.48 9.30 1.65
CA MET A 222 -3.68 8.69 2.95
C MET A 222 -2.57 9.06 3.95
N THR A 223 -1.32 9.10 3.49
CA THR A 223 -0.19 9.53 4.32
C THR A 223 -0.40 10.98 4.81
N LEU A 224 -0.65 11.91 3.88
CA LEU A 224 -0.83 13.33 4.20
C LEU A 224 -2.04 13.56 5.12
N THR A 225 -3.17 12.93 4.83
CA THR A 225 -4.39 13.10 5.63
C THR A 225 -4.27 12.45 7.01
N THR A 226 -3.51 11.36 7.14
CA THR A 226 -3.23 10.73 8.44
C THR A 226 -2.25 11.58 9.28
N PHE A 227 -1.24 12.22 8.67
CA PHE A 227 -0.43 13.23 9.38
C PHE A 227 -1.29 14.37 9.94
N GLN A 228 -2.25 14.87 9.16
CA GLN A 228 -3.19 15.89 9.61
C GLN A 228 -4.08 15.37 10.76
N ALA A 229 -4.56 14.12 10.67
CA ALA A 229 -5.38 13.49 11.70
C ALA A 229 -4.61 13.34 13.03
N ILE A 230 -3.33 12.97 13.02
CA ILE A 230 -2.46 12.93 14.20
C ILE A 230 -2.41 14.30 14.85
N THR A 231 -2.15 15.35 14.08
CA THR A 231 -2.01 16.72 14.58
C THR A 231 -3.32 17.23 15.17
N ARG A 232 -4.45 16.99 14.51
CA ARG A 232 -5.80 17.37 14.99
C ARG A 232 -6.14 16.66 16.30
N HIS A 233 -5.89 15.37 16.35
CA HIS A 233 -6.17 14.55 17.54
C HIS A 233 -5.36 15.03 18.75
N ARG A 234 -4.07 15.31 18.57
CA ARG A 234 -3.21 15.86 19.62
C ARG A 234 -3.74 17.20 20.16
N ARG A 235 -4.05 18.15 19.29
CA ARG A 235 -4.64 19.46 19.70
C ARG A 235 -5.93 19.28 20.49
N THR A 236 -6.79 18.35 20.08
CA THR A 236 -8.05 18.07 20.80
C THR A 236 -7.80 17.55 22.21
N LEU A 237 -6.77 16.71 22.41
CA LEU A 237 -6.38 16.21 23.72
C LEU A 237 -5.82 17.33 24.61
N GLU A 238 -4.95 18.19 24.06
CA GLU A 238 -4.37 19.34 24.76
C GLU A 238 -5.45 20.31 25.25
N VAL A 239 -6.43 20.64 24.39
CA VAL A 239 -7.57 21.50 24.76
C VAL A 239 -8.43 20.88 25.86
N LYS A 240 -8.75 19.59 25.77
CA LYS A 240 -9.52 18.86 26.78
C LYS A 240 -8.79 18.81 28.11
N ALA A 241 -7.48 18.62 28.11
CA ALA A 241 -6.66 18.62 29.32
C ALA A 241 -6.63 19.99 29.97
N GLY A 242 -6.48 21.09 29.20
CA GLY A 242 -6.51 22.46 29.70
C GLY A 242 -7.86 22.83 30.34
N ILE A 243 -8.98 22.45 29.69
CA ILE A 243 -10.33 22.68 30.24
C ILE A 243 -10.52 21.93 31.57
N ALA A 244 -10.06 20.66 31.62
CA ALA A 244 -10.18 19.86 32.83
C ALA A 244 -9.37 20.45 34.02
N ALA A 245 -8.16 21.00 33.73
CA ALA A 245 -7.34 21.65 34.74
C ALA A 245 -7.98 22.93 35.26
N ASP A 246 -8.54 23.79 34.40
CA ASP A 246 -9.23 25.02 34.78
C ASP A 246 -10.51 24.74 35.61
N THR A 247 -11.27 23.71 35.23
CA THR A 247 -12.47 23.30 35.98
C THR A 247 -12.11 22.81 37.40
N SER A 248 -11.00 22.07 37.54
CA SER A 248 -10.52 21.60 38.84
C SER A 248 -10.05 22.76 39.72
N ALA A 249 -9.38 23.73 39.13
CA ALA A 249 -8.89 24.93 39.86
C ALA A 249 -10.02 25.82 40.36
N ARG A 250 -11.17 25.84 39.67
CA ARG A 250 -12.37 26.64 40.09
C ARG A 250 -13.24 25.90 41.12
N ALA A 251 -13.04 24.63 41.35
CA ALA A 251 -13.80 23.81 42.30
C ALA A 251 -13.13 23.71 43.69
N LEU A 252 -11.95 24.29 43.85
CA LEU A 252 -11.19 24.46 45.10
C LEU A 252 -11.34 25.90 45.59
#